data_ce3a5bfa0e1f9a1de7f0a62f5e244ee9
#
_entry.id   ce3a5bfa0e1f9a1de7f0a62f5e244ee9
#
_cell.length_a   1.000
_cell.length_b   1.000
_cell.length_c   1.000
_cell.angle_alpha   90.00
_cell.angle_beta   90.00
_cell.angle_gamma   90.00
#
_symmetry.space_group_name_H-M   'P 1'
#
loop_
_entity.id
_entity.type
_entity.pdbx_description
1 polymer ?
#
loop_
_entity_poly.entity_id
_entity_poly.type
_entity_poly.pdbx_seq_one_letter_code
_entity_poly.pdbx_strand_id
1 'polypeptide(L)'
;MQHLDKALTFQALHSRRQPLILPNPWDAGSAKILTSMGFEALATTSAGLAFSLGRRDAEGALSRLEILANAQSIVEATHLPVSADLENGFGDSPEE
;
A
#
# COMPACT_ATOMS: atom_id res chain seq x y z
N MET A 1 -7.55 -8.99 10.96
CA MET A 1 -7.85 -9.78 9.74
C MET A 1 -6.58 -10.44 9.24
N GLN A 2 -6.68 -11.72 8.89
CA GLN A 2 -5.55 -12.47 8.40
C GLN A 2 -5.18 -12.04 6.98
N HIS A 3 -3.93 -12.26 6.58
CA HIS A 3 -3.46 -11.90 5.24
C HIS A 3 -4.27 -12.58 4.13
N LEU A 4 -4.63 -13.85 4.33
CA LEU A 4 -5.44 -14.58 3.35
C LEU A 4 -6.81 -13.93 3.19
N ASP A 5 -7.45 -13.55 4.30
CA ASP A 5 -8.76 -12.90 4.26
C ASP A 5 -8.70 -11.56 3.53
N LYS A 6 -7.66 -10.80 3.78
CA LYS A 6 -7.45 -9.52 3.08
C LYS A 6 -7.25 -9.73 1.58
N ALA A 7 -6.48 -10.74 1.19
CA ALA A 7 -6.24 -11.04 -0.23
C ALA A 7 -7.53 -11.45 -0.94
N LEU A 8 -8.34 -12.29 -0.30
CA LEU A 8 -9.62 -12.71 -0.87
C LEU A 8 -10.59 -11.55 -0.99
N THR A 9 -10.63 -10.69 0.01
CA THR A 9 -11.47 -9.49 -0.01
C THR A 9 -11.05 -8.56 -1.16
N PHE A 10 -9.74 -8.34 -1.33
CA PHE A 10 -9.21 -7.50 -2.39
C PHE A 10 -9.58 -8.05 -3.77
N GLN A 11 -9.44 -9.35 -3.96
CA GLN A 11 -9.81 -10.02 -5.20
C GLN A 11 -11.30 -9.84 -5.50
N ALA A 12 -12.15 -10.00 -4.49
CA ALA A 12 -13.59 -9.84 -4.64
C ALA A 12 -13.95 -8.40 -5.03
N LEU A 13 -13.27 -7.40 -4.48
CA LEU A 13 -13.50 -6.01 -4.82
C LEU A 13 -13.18 -5.71 -6.28
N HIS A 14 -12.14 -6.34 -6.82
CA HIS A 14 -11.76 -6.17 -8.23
C HIS A 14 -12.76 -6.82 -9.19
N SER A 15 -13.53 -7.79 -8.73
CA SER A 15 -14.48 -8.53 -9.57
C SER A 15 -15.85 -7.87 -9.67
N ARG A 16 -16.12 -6.86 -8.84
CA ARG A 16 -17.43 -6.22 -8.83
C ARG A 16 -17.55 -5.23 -10.00
N ARG A 17 -18.79 -4.88 -10.35
CA ARG A 17 -19.07 -3.98 -11.47
C ARG A 17 -18.71 -2.52 -11.20
N GLN A 18 -18.83 -2.09 -9.97
CA GLN A 18 -18.57 -0.70 -9.61
C GLN A 18 -17.07 -0.44 -9.59
N PRO A 19 -16.63 0.77 -9.97
CA PRO A 19 -15.22 1.11 -9.88
C PRO A 19 -14.71 0.98 -8.46
N LEU A 20 -13.50 0.46 -8.33
CA LEU A 20 -12.81 0.39 -7.05
C LEU A 20 -11.87 1.59 -6.93
N ILE A 21 -12.06 2.39 -5.88
CA ILE A 21 -11.18 3.52 -5.59
C ILE A 21 -10.13 3.06 -4.60
N LEU A 22 -8.85 3.22 -4.97
CA LEU A 22 -7.71 2.82 -4.15
C LEU A 22 -6.93 4.07 -3.72
N PRO A 23 -7.31 4.70 -2.59
CA PRO A 23 -6.56 5.85 -2.12
C PRO A 23 -5.17 5.42 -1.64
N ASN A 24 -4.23 6.35 -1.68
CA ASN A 24 -2.82 6.10 -1.40
C ASN A 24 -2.40 6.75 -0.08
N PRO A 25 -2.46 6.04 1.05
CA PRO A 25 -1.90 6.56 2.28
C PRO A 25 -0.37 6.63 2.18
N TRP A 26 0.23 7.64 2.81
CA TRP A 26 1.67 7.81 2.83
C TRP A 26 2.30 7.12 4.03
N ASP A 27 1.52 6.91 5.09
CA ASP A 27 2.00 6.38 6.36
C ASP A 27 0.84 5.75 7.14
N ALA A 28 1.15 5.24 8.34
CA ALA A 28 0.16 4.61 9.19
C ALA A 28 -0.97 5.57 9.59
N GLY A 29 -0.63 6.83 9.87
CA GLY A 29 -1.63 7.82 10.28
C GLY A 29 -2.64 8.12 9.18
N SER A 30 -2.18 8.37 7.96
CA SER A 30 -3.08 8.61 6.84
C SER A 30 -3.88 7.36 6.49
N ALA A 31 -3.29 6.16 6.66
CA ALA A 31 -4.02 4.91 6.47
C ALA A 31 -5.21 4.79 7.42
N LYS A 32 -5.03 5.16 8.68
CA LYS A 32 -6.11 5.14 9.67
C LYS A 32 -7.22 6.13 9.31
N ILE A 33 -6.84 7.33 8.85
CA ILE A 33 -7.81 8.34 8.44
C ILE A 33 -8.64 7.83 7.26
N LEU A 34 -7.97 7.30 6.22
CA LEU A 34 -8.66 6.79 5.04
C LEU A 34 -9.58 5.62 5.39
N THR A 35 -9.15 4.75 6.30
CA THR A 35 -9.98 3.64 6.77
C THR A 35 -11.25 4.17 7.44
N SER A 36 -11.12 5.20 8.28
CA SER A 36 -12.27 5.79 8.96
C SER A 36 -13.24 6.50 8.02
N MET A 37 -12.77 6.90 6.83
CA MET A 37 -13.60 7.54 5.82
C MET A 37 -14.46 6.57 5.01
N GLY A 38 -14.30 5.27 5.23
CA GLY A 38 -15.14 4.27 4.59
C GLY A 38 -14.61 3.68 3.29
N PHE A 39 -13.34 3.93 2.94
CA PHE A 39 -12.74 3.26 1.79
C PHE A 39 -12.64 1.76 2.04
N GLU A 40 -12.70 0.98 0.97
CA GLU A 40 -12.77 -0.47 1.04
C GLU A 40 -11.42 -1.15 0.88
N ALA A 41 -10.43 -0.44 0.34
CA ALA A 41 -9.08 -0.94 0.14
C ALA A 41 -8.14 0.24 0.00
N LEU A 42 -6.85 0.00 0.18
CA LEU A 42 -5.81 1.02 0.08
C LEU A 42 -4.71 0.51 -0.84
N ALA A 43 -3.91 1.44 -1.38
CA ALA A 43 -2.72 1.09 -2.14
C ALA A 43 -1.57 1.96 -1.65
N THR A 44 -0.40 1.37 -1.39
CA THR A 44 0.76 2.14 -0.99
C THR A 44 1.30 2.92 -2.18
N THR A 45 2.16 3.92 -1.90
CA THR A 45 2.74 4.75 -2.94
C THR A 45 4.19 5.08 -2.59
N SER A 46 5.12 4.70 -3.47
CA SER A 46 6.53 5.05 -3.27
C SER A 46 6.74 6.55 -3.41
N ALA A 47 6.01 7.20 -4.30
CA ALA A 47 6.08 8.66 -4.46
C ALA A 47 5.66 9.37 -3.17
N GLY A 48 4.55 8.96 -2.57
CA GLY A 48 4.08 9.55 -1.32
C GLY A 48 5.07 9.33 -0.19
N LEU A 49 5.65 8.15 -0.09
CA LEU A 49 6.68 7.87 0.92
C LEU A 49 7.91 8.78 0.70
N ALA A 50 8.38 8.89 -0.54
CA ALA A 50 9.53 9.73 -0.84
C ALA A 50 9.26 11.18 -0.45
N PHE A 51 8.09 11.71 -0.78
CA PHE A 51 7.70 13.08 -0.44
C PHE A 51 7.61 13.27 1.07
N SER A 52 7.08 12.28 1.79
CA SER A 52 6.98 12.37 3.25
C SER A 52 8.35 12.42 3.92
N LEU A 53 9.38 11.87 3.26
CA LEU A 53 10.76 11.91 3.74
C LEU A 53 11.55 13.08 3.15
N GLY A 54 10.90 13.96 2.39
CA GLY A 54 11.57 15.09 1.77
C GLY A 54 12.45 14.74 0.59
N ARG A 55 12.17 13.61 -0.08
CA ARG A 55 12.95 13.14 -1.22
C ARG A 55 12.14 13.26 -2.51
N ARG A 56 12.85 13.27 -3.65
CA ARG A 56 12.19 13.28 -4.95
C ARG A 56 11.64 11.89 -5.26
N ASP A 57 10.55 11.86 -6.02
CA ASP A 57 10.03 10.60 -6.55
C ASP A 57 10.89 10.18 -7.74
N ALA A 58 11.89 9.36 -7.47
CA ALA A 58 12.80 8.87 -8.49
C ALA A 58 13.26 7.48 -8.11
N GLU A 59 13.61 6.69 -9.13
CA GLU A 59 14.14 5.35 -8.94
C GLU A 59 15.39 5.43 -8.05
N GLY A 60 15.43 4.60 -7.03
CA GLY A 60 16.54 4.56 -6.10
C GLY A 60 16.52 5.63 -5.01
N ALA A 61 15.51 6.50 -4.98
CA ALA A 61 15.39 7.51 -3.92
C ALA A 61 15.05 6.90 -2.56
N LEU A 62 14.44 5.72 -2.57
CA LEU A 62 14.07 4.97 -1.37
C LEU A 62 14.80 3.66 -1.33
N SER A 63 15.20 3.22 -0.15
CA SER A 63 15.76 1.89 0.02
C SER A 63 14.65 0.85 0.08
N ARG A 64 15.01 -0.40 -0.19
CA ARG A 64 14.09 -1.53 -0.06
C ARG A 64 13.52 -1.60 1.36
N LEU A 65 14.37 -1.41 2.38
CA LEU A 65 13.94 -1.47 3.77
C LEU A 65 12.93 -0.37 4.09
N GLU A 66 13.14 0.82 3.56
CA GLU A 66 12.20 1.94 3.76
C GLU A 66 10.83 1.63 3.16
N ILE A 67 10.80 1.09 1.94
CA ILE A 67 9.55 0.75 1.27
C ILE A 67 8.83 -0.37 2.00
N LEU A 68 9.55 -1.42 2.39
CA LEU A 68 8.96 -2.55 3.10
C LEU A 68 8.45 -2.15 4.48
N ALA A 69 9.20 -1.34 5.22
CA ALA A 69 8.79 -0.87 6.54
C ALA A 69 7.54 0.00 6.45
N ASN A 70 7.47 0.87 5.44
CA ASN A 70 6.30 1.71 5.21
C ASN A 70 5.08 0.86 4.86
N ALA A 71 5.24 -0.09 3.94
CA ALA A 71 4.13 -0.98 3.55
C ALA A 71 3.62 -1.77 4.76
N GLN A 72 4.54 -2.29 5.58
CA GLN A 72 4.15 -3.04 6.77
C GLN A 72 3.40 -2.16 7.77
N SER A 73 3.87 -0.94 8.01
CA SER A 73 3.20 -0.04 8.96
C SER A 73 1.79 0.32 8.50
N ILE A 74 1.58 0.46 7.18
CA ILE A 74 0.27 0.74 6.62
C ILE A 74 -0.64 -0.47 6.77
N VAL A 75 -0.14 -1.67 6.44
CA VAL A 75 -0.92 -2.91 6.58
C VAL A 75 -1.37 -3.11 8.02
N GLU A 76 -0.50 -2.86 8.98
CA GLU A 76 -0.82 -3.03 10.40
C GLU A 76 -1.76 -1.95 10.93
N ALA A 77 -1.85 -0.80 10.27
CA ALA A 77 -2.69 0.31 10.71
C ALA A 77 -4.16 0.18 10.31
N THR A 78 -4.50 -0.79 9.47
CA THR A 78 -5.85 -0.91 8.92
C THR A 78 -6.25 -2.39 8.82
N HIS A 79 -7.55 -2.63 8.89
CA HIS A 79 -8.11 -3.96 8.60
C HIS A 79 -8.39 -4.14 7.11
N LEU A 80 -8.24 -3.09 6.31
CA LEU A 80 -8.53 -3.14 4.89
C LEU A 80 -7.44 -3.88 4.11
N PRO A 81 -7.78 -4.48 2.96
CA PRO A 81 -6.75 -4.98 2.04
C PRO A 81 -5.89 -3.83 1.51
N VAL A 82 -4.60 -4.10 1.36
CA VAL A 82 -3.63 -3.11 0.90
C VAL A 82 -2.83 -3.68 -0.27
N SER A 83 -2.82 -2.95 -1.38
CA SER A 83 -1.95 -3.26 -2.52
C SER A 83 -0.64 -2.50 -2.32
N ALA A 84 0.49 -3.20 -2.35
CA ALA A 84 1.78 -2.59 -2.09
C ALA A 84 2.51 -2.23 -3.39
N ASP A 85 2.93 -0.96 -3.50
CA ASP A 85 3.80 -0.50 -4.57
C ASP A 85 5.25 -0.73 -4.15
N LEU A 86 5.84 -1.81 -4.65
CA LEU A 86 7.22 -2.20 -4.37
C LEU A 86 8.14 -1.95 -5.56
N GLU A 87 7.72 -1.09 -6.49
CA GLU A 87 8.41 -0.81 -7.74
C GLU A 87 8.56 -2.12 -8.53
N ASN A 88 9.81 -2.53 -8.88
CA ASN A 88 10.01 -3.81 -9.55
C ASN A 88 10.33 -4.95 -8.56
N GLY A 89 10.07 -4.74 -7.26
CA GLY A 89 10.37 -5.70 -6.21
C GLY A 89 11.85 -5.79 -5.89
N PHE A 90 12.66 -4.88 -6.46
CA PHE A 90 14.11 -4.83 -6.30
C PHE A 90 14.83 -6.06 -6.87
N GLY A 91 14.18 -6.73 -7.84
CA GLY A 91 14.75 -7.89 -8.52
C GLY A 91 13.84 -8.36 -9.64
N ASP A 92 14.31 -9.33 -10.41
CA ASP A 92 13.58 -9.87 -11.55
C ASP A 92 12.79 -11.12 -11.20
N SER A 93 12.87 -11.56 -9.94
CA SER A 93 12.22 -12.76 -9.43
C SER A 93 11.17 -12.40 -8.40
N PRO A 94 10.01 -13.10 -8.38
CA PRO A 94 8.98 -12.83 -7.38
C PRO A 94 9.43 -13.04 -5.93
N GLU A 95 10.49 -13.80 -5.71
CA GLU A 95 11.01 -14.03 -4.37
C GLU A 95 11.89 -12.89 -3.86
N GLU A 96 12.26 -11.94 -4.69
CA GLU A 96 13.19 -10.86 -4.31
C GLU A 96 12.49 -9.59 -3.81
#